data_8d6f690030cf80091a77e4d0ad8ae653
#
_entry.id   8d6f690030cf80091a77e4d0ad8ae653
#
_cell.length_a   1.000
_cell.length_b   1.000
_cell.length_c   1.000
_cell.angle_alpha   90.00
_cell.angle_beta   90.00
_cell.angle_gamma   90.00
#
_symmetry.space_group_name_H-M   'P 1'
#
loop_
_entity.id
_entity.type
_entity.pdbx_description
1 polymer ?
#
loop_
_entity_poly.entity_id
_entity_poly.type
_entity_poly.pdbx_seq_one_letter_code
_entity_poly.pdbx_strand_id
1 'polypeptide(L)'
;MKLALFTHMSWPEGVNQTSVFHNSVEQVKLAESMGYHGAWFAEHHFTRYSMGSSVLLMLGHLAAVTHKIRLGTAVIVPNLHNPIRIAEDAALVDVLSQGRLDVGFGRGTYGYEYGGFGVPTEDSQDRFRDTVLAVRDLWCNKAVSIESPFFSINNADLVPSVLQSPHPPIYIAATRSEETLDFMISL
;
A
#
# COMPACT_ATOMS: atom_id res chain seq x y z
N MET A 1 12.37 -21.66 1.94
CA MET A 1 11.40 -20.83 2.70
C MET A 1 11.72 -19.38 2.37
N LYS A 2 10.70 -18.54 2.12
CA LYS A 2 10.88 -17.09 1.92
C LYS A 2 10.58 -16.38 3.24
N LEU A 3 11.54 -15.60 3.74
CA LEU A 3 11.38 -14.80 4.95
C LEU A 3 11.13 -13.34 4.55
N ALA A 4 10.28 -12.64 5.31
CA ALA A 4 10.03 -11.22 5.14
C ALA A 4 10.02 -10.51 6.50
N LEU A 5 10.45 -9.26 6.50
CA LEU A 5 10.30 -8.34 7.61
C LEU A 5 8.94 -7.66 7.52
N PHE A 6 8.25 -7.50 8.66
CA PHE A 6 7.05 -6.67 8.77
C PHE A 6 7.24 -5.65 9.89
N THR A 7 6.83 -4.41 9.65
CA THR A 7 6.97 -3.34 10.64
C THR A 7 5.81 -2.34 10.63
N HIS A 8 5.39 -1.93 11.82
CA HIS A 8 4.47 -0.83 12.04
C HIS A 8 5.18 0.53 12.19
N MET A 9 6.49 0.56 12.35
CA MET A 9 7.21 1.78 12.73
C MET A 9 6.62 2.41 14.01
N SER A 10 6.44 1.60 15.04
CA SER A 10 5.88 2.07 16.33
C SER A 10 6.77 3.14 16.97
N TRP A 11 6.13 4.17 17.53
CA TRP A 11 6.83 5.29 18.17
C TRP A 11 6.66 5.27 19.69
N PRO A 12 7.54 4.61 20.45
CA PRO A 12 7.48 4.57 21.91
C PRO A 12 7.63 5.94 22.53
N GLU A 13 7.10 6.09 23.75
CA GLU A 13 7.28 7.32 24.52
C GLU A 13 8.76 7.57 24.82
N GLY A 14 9.19 8.84 24.76
CA GLY A 14 10.58 9.23 24.98
C GLY A 14 11.54 8.95 23.82
N VAL A 15 11.10 8.27 22.76
CA VAL A 15 11.91 8.00 21.56
C VAL A 15 11.78 9.14 20.55
N ASN A 16 12.91 9.55 19.95
CA ASN A 16 12.89 10.52 18.86
C ASN A 16 12.28 9.88 17.60
N GLN A 17 11.29 10.53 16.99
CA GLN A 17 10.64 10.03 15.77
C GLN A 17 11.61 9.79 14.61
N THR A 18 12.63 10.65 14.45
CA THR A 18 13.65 10.48 13.41
C THR A 18 14.40 9.15 13.57
N SER A 19 14.66 8.75 14.83
CA SER A 19 15.34 7.47 15.11
C SER A 19 14.49 6.27 14.71
N VAL A 20 13.14 6.36 14.80
CA VAL A 20 12.25 5.26 14.37
C VAL A 20 12.37 5.03 12.87
N PHE A 21 12.33 6.11 12.07
CA PHE A 21 12.50 5.98 10.61
C PHE A 21 13.90 5.50 10.24
N HIS A 22 14.95 6.07 10.84
CA HIS A 22 16.33 5.65 10.59
C HIS A 22 16.52 4.16 10.92
N ASN A 23 16.06 3.71 12.08
CA ASN A 23 16.17 2.32 12.50
C ASN A 23 15.39 1.39 11.56
N SER A 24 14.21 1.80 11.08
CA SER A 24 13.44 1.02 10.11
C SER A 24 14.19 0.85 8.78
N VAL A 25 14.86 1.88 8.30
CA VAL A 25 15.73 1.80 7.11
C VAL A 25 16.88 0.85 7.33
N GLU A 26 17.60 0.96 8.46
CA GLU A 26 18.73 0.10 8.77
C GLU A 26 18.32 -1.38 8.97
N GLN A 27 17.14 -1.62 9.55
CA GLN A 27 16.58 -2.98 9.65
C GLN A 27 16.31 -3.59 8.26
N VAL A 28 15.77 -2.82 7.30
CA VAL A 28 15.53 -3.32 5.95
C VAL A 28 16.85 -3.60 5.22
N LYS A 29 17.84 -2.73 5.33
CA LYS A 29 19.18 -2.95 4.76
C LYS A 29 19.84 -4.20 5.34
N LEU A 30 19.72 -4.40 6.65
CA LEU A 30 20.21 -5.62 7.32
C LEU A 30 19.45 -6.85 6.82
N ALA A 31 18.11 -6.80 6.74
CA ALA A 31 17.29 -7.89 6.22
C ALA A 31 17.68 -8.25 4.77
N GLU A 32 17.93 -7.26 3.93
CA GLU A 32 18.44 -7.48 2.56
C GLU A 32 19.79 -8.20 2.57
N SER A 33 20.74 -7.75 3.41
CA SER A 33 22.07 -8.37 3.52
C SER A 33 22.03 -9.82 4.01
N MET A 34 21.00 -10.16 4.81
CA MET A 34 20.74 -11.51 5.33
C MET A 34 19.92 -12.38 4.34
N GLY A 35 19.55 -11.86 3.17
CA GLY A 35 18.83 -12.60 2.15
C GLY A 35 17.31 -12.72 2.39
N TYR A 36 16.73 -11.83 3.17
CA TYR A 36 15.26 -11.75 3.29
C TYR A 36 14.63 -11.44 1.94
N HIS A 37 13.46 -12.04 1.69
CA HIS A 37 12.75 -11.90 0.44
C HIS A 37 12.04 -10.55 0.30
N GLY A 38 11.48 -10.02 1.39
CA GLY A 38 10.70 -8.79 1.36
C GLY A 38 10.69 -8.03 2.69
N ALA A 39 10.34 -6.76 2.61
CA ALA A 39 10.06 -5.90 3.76
C ALA A 39 8.70 -5.22 3.57
N TRP A 40 7.83 -5.32 4.57
CA TRP A 40 6.43 -4.93 4.51
C TRP A 40 6.11 -3.88 5.56
N PHE A 41 5.36 -2.84 5.17
CA PHE A 41 5.05 -1.69 6.01
C PHE A 41 3.55 -1.48 6.15
N ALA A 42 3.11 -1.23 7.40
CA ALA A 42 1.71 -0.97 7.71
C ALA A 42 1.38 0.53 7.61
N GLU A 43 0.20 0.84 7.04
CA GLU A 43 -0.40 2.17 7.08
C GLU A 43 -1.28 2.33 8.31
N HIS A 44 -1.03 3.39 9.08
CA HIS A 44 -1.88 3.84 10.17
C HIS A 44 -1.78 5.35 10.35
N HIS A 45 -2.84 5.95 10.91
CA HIS A 45 -2.96 7.38 11.06
C HIS A 45 -3.28 7.78 12.51
N PHE A 46 -2.91 9.00 12.87
CA PHE A 46 -3.26 9.69 14.13
C PHE A 46 -2.85 8.97 15.42
N THR A 47 -1.92 8.02 15.37
CA THR A 47 -1.52 7.24 16.53
C THR A 47 -0.02 6.96 16.55
N ARG A 48 0.55 6.81 17.74
CA ARG A 48 1.94 6.38 17.93
C ARG A 48 2.13 4.87 17.74
N TYR A 49 1.05 4.12 17.60
CA TYR A 49 1.09 2.69 17.29
C TYR A 49 1.83 2.41 15.98
N SER A 50 1.62 3.28 14.99
CA SER A 50 2.37 3.24 13.74
C SER A 50 2.54 4.65 13.16
N MET A 51 3.74 4.98 12.72
CA MET A 51 4.02 6.23 12.00
C MET A 51 3.97 6.07 10.48
N GLY A 52 3.43 4.98 9.99
CA GLY A 52 3.30 4.65 8.57
C GLY A 52 2.15 5.37 7.87
N SER A 53 2.09 6.70 7.97
CA SER A 53 1.00 7.49 7.35
C SER A 53 1.04 7.51 5.81
N SER A 54 2.18 7.24 5.20
CA SER A 54 2.34 7.10 3.74
C SER A 54 3.36 6.00 3.45
N VAL A 55 2.86 4.77 3.31
CA VAL A 55 3.73 3.60 3.09
C VAL A 55 4.44 3.68 1.74
N LEU A 56 3.77 4.16 0.68
CA LEU A 56 4.39 4.28 -0.64
C LEU A 56 5.55 5.29 -0.63
N LEU A 57 5.45 6.39 0.10
CA LEU A 57 6.56 7.34 0.27
C LEU A 57 7.75 6.67 0.98
N MET A 58 7.48 5.86 2.02
CA MET A 58 8.52 5.09 2.71
C MET A 58 9.18 4.06 1.79
N LEU A 59 8.39 3.33 0.99
CA LEU A 59 8.92 2.36 0.03
C LEU A 59 9.73 3.04 -1.08
N GLY A 60 9.34 4.24 -1.53
CA GLY A 60 10.12 5.05 -2.47
C GLY A 60 11.51 5.40 -1.90
N HIS A 61 11.58 5.78 -0.62
CA HIS A 61 12.86 6.00 0.05
C HIS A 61 13.70 4.72 0.14
N LEU A 62 13.09 3.60 0.52
CA LEU A 62 13.77 2.29 0.60
C LEU A 62 14.23 1.79 -0.77
N ALA A 63 13.50 2.08 -1.83
CA ALA A 63 13.90 1.72 -3.20
C ALA A 63 15.26 2.32 -3.58
N ALA A 64 15.58 3.53 -3.07
CA ALA A 64 16.86 4.20 -3.34
C ALA A 64 18.05 3.62 -2.55
N VAL A 65 17.81 2.92 -1.43
CA VAL A 65 18.86 2.42 -0.52
C VAL A 65 18.93 0.89 -0.45
N THR A 66 18.13 0.19 -1.26
CA THR A 66 18.11 -1.29 -1.38
C THR A 66 18.11 -1.70 -2.85
N HIS A 67 18.52 -2.95 -3.14
CA HIS A 67 18.73 -3.39 -4.52
C HIS A 67 18.08 -4.74 -4.87
N LYS A 68 17.72 -5.57 -3.90
CA LYS A 68 17.23 -6.95 -4.11
C LYS A 68 15.95 -7.27 -3.37
N ILE A 69 15.81 -6.78 -2.13
CA ILE A 69 14.66 -7.06 -1.28
C ILE A 69 13.39 -6.49 -1.90
N ARG A 70 12.30 -7.25 -1.91
CA ARG A 70 10.99 -6.76 -2.35
C ARG A 70 10.42 -5.81 -1.30
N LEU A 71 9.68 -4.82 -1.74
CA LEU A 71 9.14 -3.75 -0.93
C LEU A 71 7.61 -3.85 -0.96
N GLY A 72 7.00 -4.11 0.17
CA GLY A 72 5.58 -4.39 0.26
C GLY A 72 4.79 -3.44 1.16
N THR A 73 3.55 -3.21 0.81
CA THR A 73 2.57 -2.56 1.70
C THR A 73 1.74 -3.61 2.44
N ALA A 74 1.60 -3.48 3.75
CA ALA A 74 0.81 -4.42 4.53
C ALA A 74 0.06 -3.67 5.66
N VAL A 75 -0.86 -2.79 5.28
CA VAL A 75 -1.45 -2.65 3.95
C VAL A 75 -1.56 -1.16 3.59
N ILE A 76 -1.96 -0.83 2.35
CA ILE A 76 -2.61 0.45 2.05
C ILE A 76 -4.08 0.32 2.44
N VAL A 77 -4.64 1.37 3.05
CA VAL A 77 -6.08 1.47 3.34
C VAL A 77 -6.76 2.30 2.24
N PRO A 78 -7.19 1.68 1.12
CA PRO A 78 -7.60 2.41 -0.08
C PRO A 78 -8.83 3.30 0.15
N ASN A 79 -9.64 3.00 1.14
CA ASN A 79 -10.80 3.80 1.52
C ASN A 79 -10.47 5.23 1.95
N LEU A 80 -9.24 5.46 2.41
CA LEU A 80 -8.76 6.76 2.88
C LEU A 80 -8.08 7.58 1.77
N HIS A 81 -8.01 7.04 0.54
CA HIS A 81 -7.25 7.63 -0.55
C HIS A 81 -8.05 7.76 -1.85
N ASN A 82 -7.56 8.60 -2.74
CA ASN A 82 -8.02 8.64 -4.13
C ASN A 82 -7.36 7.50 -4.93
N PRO A 83 -8.11 6.69 -5.71
CA PRO A 83 -7.56 5.56 -6.47
C PRO A 83 -6.48 5.96 -7.49
N ILE A 84 -6.60 7.12 -8.14
CA ILE A 84 -5.59 7.62 -9.08
C ILE A 84 -4.27 7.85 -8.34
N ARG A 85 -4.31 8.47 -7.14
CA ARG A 85 -3.08 8.72 -6.35
C ARG A 85 -2.41 7.43 -5.92
N ILE A 86 -3.19 6.42 -5.48
CA ILE A 86 -2.63 5.11 -5.16
C ILE A 86 -1.93 4.51 -6.40
N ALA A 87 -2.61 4.54 -7.55
CA ALA A 87 -2.10 3.95 -8.78
C ALA A 87 -0.82 4.63 -9.26
N GLU A 88 -0.76 5.97 -9.26
CA GLU A 88 0.41 6.76 -9.65
C GLU A 88 1.59 6.57 -8.69
N ASP A 89 1.35 6.70 -7.37
CA ASP A 89 2.41 6.58 -6.37
C ASP A 89 2.99 5.15 -6.36
N ALA A 90 2.15 4.12 -6.50
CA ALA A 90 2.59 2.73 -6.61
C ALA A 90 3.37 2.49 -7.91
N ALA A 91 2.92 3.00 -9.05
CA ALA A 91 3.64 2.90 -10.31
C ALA A 91 5.02 3.58 -10.22
N LEU A 92 5.08 4.75 -9.57
CA LEU A 92 6.36 5.43 -9.35
C LEU A 92 7.30 4.61 -8.48
N VAL A 93 6.82 4.01 -7.38
CA VAL A 93 7.62 3.12 -6.54
C VAL A 93 8.05 1.86 -7.30
N ASP A 94 7.20 1.30 -8.15
CA ASP A 94 7.53 0.15 -8.99
C ASP A 94 8.70 0.47 -9.95
N VAL A 95 8.66 1.63 -10.59
CA VAL A 95 9.74 2.13 -11.44
C VAL A 95 11.03 2.38 -10.63
N LEU A 96 10.95 3.11 -9.50
CA LEU A 96 12.10 3.43 -8.66
C LEU A 96 12.75 2.18 -8.06
N SER A 97 11.96 1.18 -7.72
CA SER A 97 12.43 -0.09 -7.18
C SER A 97 12.87 -1.09 -8.26
N GLN A 98 12.72 -0.77 -9.53
CA GLN A 98 12.99 -1.68 -10.65
C GLN A 98 12.17 -2.98 -10.58
N GLY A 99 10.86 -2.85 -10.34
CA GLY A 99 9.91 -3.98 -10.34
C GLY A 99 9.93 -4.81 -9.05
N ARG A 100 10.37 -4.24 -7.92
CA ARG A 100 10.38 -4.93 -6.62
C ARG A 100 9.17 -4.63 -5.73
N LEU A 101 8.19 -3.88 -6.21
CA LEU A 101 6.99 -3.54 -5.44
C LEU A 101 6.03 -4.73 -5.34
N ASP A 102 5.49 -4.93 -4.13
CA ASP A 102 4.33 -5.76 -3.81
C ASP A 102 3.26 -4.88 -3.15
N VAL A 103 1.99 -4.95 -3.61
CA VAL A 103 0.94 -4.06 -3.09
C VAL A 103 -0.10 -4.85 -2.32
N GLY A 104 -0.11 -4.66 -1.01
CA GLY A 104 -1.15 -5.19 -0.12
C GLY A 104 -2.20 -4.13 0.18
N PHE A 105 -3.47 -4.51 0.04
CA PHE A 105 -4.62 -3.68 0.38
C PHE A 105 -5.39 -4.26 1.56
N GLY A 106 -5.94 -3.39 2.40
CA GLY A 106 -6.84 -3.76 3.48
C GLY A 106 -7.93 -2.71 3.65
N ARG A 107 -9.11 -3.16 4.01
CA ARG A 107 -10.27 -2.26 4.18
C ARG A 107 -10.06 -1.19 5.27
N GLY A 108 -9.16 -1.45 6.24
CA GLY A 108 -9.05 -0.67 7.45
C GLY A 108 -10.07 -1.10 8.50
N THR A 109 -9.70 -0.97 9.76
CA THR A 109 -10.53 -1.46 10.90
C THR A 109 -10.77 -0.39 11.96
N TYR A 110 -10.03 0.69 11.93
CA TYR A 110 -10.08 1.70 12.98
C TYR A 110 -10.98 2.88 12.62
N GLY A 111 -12.13 2.97 13.29
CA GLY A 111 -13.11 4.04 13.05
C GLY A 111 -12.56 5.45 13.29
N TYR A 112 -11.55 5.62 14.15
CA TYR A 112 -10.92 6.93 14.35
C TYR A 112 -10.10 7.39 13.12
N GLU A 113 -9.54 6.47 12.34
CA GLU A 113 -8.86 6.81 11.08
C GLU A 113 -9.88 7.28 10.05
N TYR A 114 -10.97 6.54 9.87
CA TYR A 114 -12.07 6.97 9.00
C TYR A 114 -12.64 8.34 9.40
N GLY A 115 -12.90 8.53 10.70
CA GLY A 115 -13.39 9.82 11.21
C GLY A 115 -12.41 10.96 10.98
N GLY A 116 -11.10 10.72 11.13
CA GLY A 116 -10.07 11.71 10.88
C GLY A 116 -9.97 12.16 9.42
N PHE A 117 -10.27 11.27 8.48
CA PHE A 117 -10.34 11.57 7.04
C PHE A 117 -11.74 12.02 6.57
N GLY A 118 -12.75 12.02 7.45
CA GLY A 118 -14.12 12.34 7.09
C GLY A 118 -14.77 11.31 6.16
N VAL A 119 -14.33 10.06 6.20
CA VAL A 119 -14.83 8.96 5.36
C VAL A 119 -15.85 8.15 6.16
N PRO A 120 -17.08 7.94 5.65
CA PRO A 120 -18.07 7.06 6.28
C PRO A 120 -17.59 5.61 6.32
N THR A 121 -17.97 4.87 7.36
CA THR A 121 -17.63 3.44 7.53
C THR A 121 -18.67 2.50 6.94
N GLU A 122 -19.90 2.97 6.72
CA GLU A 122 -21.04 2.19 6.32
C GLU A 122 -20.82 1.47 4.99
N ASP A 123 -20.31 2.18 3.99
CA ASP A 123 -20.04 1.66 2.65
C ASP A 123 -18.58 1.21 2.45
N SER A 124 -17.88 0.95 3.55
CA SER A 124 -16.43 0.71 3.50
C SER A 124 -16.06 -0.54 2.68
N GLN A 125 -16.92 -1.54 2.59
CA GLN A 125 -16.68 -2.74 1.80
C GLN A 125 -16.75 -2.46 0.30
N ASP A 126 -17.79 -1.77 -0.14
CA ASP A 126 -17.98 -1.43 -1.56
C ASP A 126 -16.93 -0.42 -2.02
N ARG A 127 -16.65 0.61 -1.22
CA ARG A 127 -15.56 1.56 -1.48
C ARG A 127 -14.22 0.85 -1.61
N PHE A 128 -13.91 -0.11 -0.74
CA PHE A 128 -12.71 -0.91 -0.80
C PHE A 128 -12.59 -1.66 -2.14
N ARG A 129 -13.64 -2.38 -2.53
CA ARG A 129 -13.66 -3.14 -3.79
C ARG A 129 -13.51 -2.24 -5.00
N ASP A 130 -14.31 -1.18 -5.09
CA ASP A 130 -14.28 -0.24 -6.21
C ASP A 130 -12.90 0.42 -6.35
N THR A 131 -12.29 0.83 -5.22
CA THR A 131 -10.98 1.46 -5.24
C THR A 131 -9.88 0.49 -5.69
N VAL A 132 -9.86 -0.75 -5.19
CA VAL A 132 -8.87 -1.76 -5.60
C VAL A 132 -9.00 -2.10 -7.08
N LEU A 133 -10.24 -2.28 -7.58
CA LEU A 133 -10.49 -2.54 -8.99
C LEU A 133 -10.06 -1.37 -9.87
N ALA A 134 -10.37 -0.14 -9.47
CA ALA A 134 -9.94 1.06 -10.20
C ALA A 134 -8.41 1.19 -10.28
N VAL A 135 -7.70 0.90 -9.18
CA VAL A 135 -6.24 0.89 -9.17
C VAL A 135 -5.68 -0.16 -10.13
N ARG A 136 -6.21 -1.39 -10.10
CA ARG A 136 -5.80 -2.45 -11.03
C ARG A 136 -6.06 -2.06 -12.48
N ASP A 137 -7.23 -1.51 -12.77
CA ASP A 137 -7.61 -1.12 -14.12
C ASP A 137 -6.71 0.02 -14.65
N LEU A 138 -6.36 1.00 -13.81
CA LEU A 138 -5.39 2.05 -14.15
C LEU A 138 -4.00 1.49 -14.47
N TRP A 139 -3.56 0.42 -13.82
CA TRP A 139 -2.29 -0.23 -14.13
C TRP A 139 -2.30 -1.02 -15.44
N CYS A 140 -3.46 -1.59 -15.80
CA CYS A 140 -3.56 -2.53 -16.92
C CYS A 140 -4.05 -1.90 -18.23
N ASN A 141 -4.81 -0.80 -18.16
CA ASN A 141 -5.56 -0.27 -19.28
C ASN A 141 -5.17 1.19 -19.60
N LYS A 142 -5.59 1.65 -20.78
CA LYS A 142 -5.47 3.03 -21.24
C LYS A 142 -6.86 3.68 -21.28
N ALA A 143 -6.89 5.03 -21.22
CA ALA A 143 -8.11 5.81 -21.31
C ALA A 143 -9.20 5.33 -20.33
N VAL A 144 -8.80 5.02 -19.09
CA VAL A 144 -9.66 4.45 -18.07
C VAL A 144 -10.74 5.45 -17.67
N SER A 145 -12.00 4.99 -17.74
CA SER A 145 -13.17 5.77 -17.29
C SER A 145 -14.00 4.88 -16.37
N ILE A 146 -14.24 5.35 -15.15
CA ILE A 146 -14.97 4.61 -14.10
C ILE A 146 -15.90 5.58 -13.39
N GLU A 147 -17.17 5.20 -13.25
CA GLU A 147 -18.13 5.85 -12.36
C GLU A 147 -18.41 4.94 -11.17
N SER A 148 -18.21 5.46 -9.96
CA SER A 148 -18.51 4.79 -8.69
C SER A 148 -19.23 5.78 -7.77
N PRO A 149 -20.02 5.32 -6.80
CA PRO A 149 -20.60 6.20 -5.78
C PRO A 149 -19.55 6.98 -4.96
N PHE A 150 -18.29 6.58 -5.03
CA PHE A 150 -17.21 7.09 -4.18
C PHE A 150 -16.20 7.98 -4.91
N PHE A 151 -16.09 7.84 -6.23
CA PHE A 151 -15.18 8.61 -7.09
C PHE A 151 -15.58 8.49 -8.57
N SER A 152 -15.07 9.40 -9.37
CA SER A 152 -15.19 9.34 -10.83
C SER A 152 -13.80 9.47 -11.45
N ILE A 153 -13.52 8.67 -12.47
CA ILE A 153 -12.31 8.71 -13.28
C ILE A 153 -12.75 8.91 -14.73
N ASN A 154 -12.14 9.86 -15.43
CA ASN A 154 -12.55 10.18 -16.79
C ASN A 154 -11.33 10.20 -17.72
N ASN A 155 -11.29 9.24 -18.65
CA ASN A 155 -10.30 9.15 -19.73
C ASN A 155 -8.83 9.28 -19.21
N ALA A 156 -8.51 8.59 -18.12
CA ALA A 156 -7.20 8.68 -17.48
C ALA A 156 -6.21 7.67 -18.06
N ASP A 157 -5.01 8.16 -18.41
CA ASP A 157 -3.83 7.35 -18.68
C ASP A 157 -2.85 7.46 -17.51
N LEU A 158 -2.38 6.33 -17.02
CA LEU A 158 -1.41 6.31 -15.93
C LEU A 158 0.01 6.66 -16.40
N VAL A 159 0.62 7.69 -15.80
CA VAL A 159 2.01 8.10 -16.07
C VAL A 159 2.73 8.41 -14.75
N PRO A 160 3.84 7.69 -14.40
CA PRO A 160 4.43 6.58 -15.16
C PRO A 160 3.54 5.33 -15.17
N SER A 161 3.75 4.44 -16.13
CA SER A 161 3.18 3.10 -16.10
C SER A 161 4.00 2.19 -15.19
N VAL A 162 3.38 1.13 -14.66
CA VAL A 162 4.08 0.09 -13.89
C VAL A 162 5.09 -0.67 -14.75
N LEU A 163 6.17 -1.16 -14.16
CA LEU A 163 7.17 -2.02 -14.82
C LEU A 163 6.77 -3.50 -14.82
N GLN A 164 6.13 -3.95 -13.75
CA GLN A 164 5.74 -5.34 -13.59
C GLN A 164 4.53 -5.64 -14.50
N SER A 165 4.50 -6.82 -15.13
CA SER A 165 3.41 -7.23 -16.03
C SER A 165 2.67 -8.45 -15.44
N PRO A 166 1.33 -8.46 -15.41
CA PRO A 166 0.42 -7.40 -15.89
C PRO A 166 0.40 -6.15 -14.98
N HIS A 167 0.77 -6.27 -13.73
CA HIS A 167 0.88 -5.24 -12.71
C HIS A 167 1.70 -5.76 -11.51
N PRO A 168 2.09 -4.92 -10.52
CA PRO A 168 2.67 -5.39 -9.27
C PRO A 168 1.76 -6.41 -8.58
N PRO A 169 2.31 -7.47 -7.95
CA PRO A 169 1.50 -8.44 -7.22
C PRO A 169 0.57 -7.76 -6.21
N ILE A 170 -0.71 -8.15 -6.24
CA ILE A 170 -1.74 -7.64 -5.32
C ILE A 170 -1.96 -8.66 -4.21
N TYR A 171 -2.01 -8.17 -2.99
CA TYR A 171 -2.33 -8.94 -1.78
C TYR A 171 -3.51 -8.29 -1.07
N ILE A 172 -4.41 -9.08 -0.51
CA ILE A 172 -5.57 -8.60 0.23
C ILE A 172 -5.48 -9.09 1.67
N ALA A 173 -5.52 -8.17 2.64
CA ALA A 173 -5.64 -8.52 4.04
C ALA A 173 -7.08 -8.93 4.36
N ALA A 174 -7.28 -10.22 4.60
CA ALA A 174 -8.56 -10.79 4.98
C ALA A 174 -8.40 -11.59 6.28
N THR A 175 -9.34 -11.44 7.23
CA THR A 175 -9.34 -12.19 8.48
C THR A 175 -10.47 -13.20 8.58
N ARG A 176 -11.72 -12.80 8.31
CA ARG A 176 -12.92 -13.65 8.49
C ARG A 176 -14.07 -13.34 7.52
N SER A 177 -13.97 -12.30 6.70
CA SER A 177 -15.05 -11.92 5.80
C SER A 177 -15.03 -12.82 4.56
N GLU A 178 -16.06 -13.63 4.37
CA GLU A 178 -16.27 -14.43 3.17
C GLU A 178 -16.28 -13.55 1.92
N GLU A 179 -16.97 -12.40 1.97
CA GLU A 179 -16.99 -11.42 0.88
C GLU A 179 -15.60 -10.95 0.47
N THR A 180 -14.69 -10.72 1.44
CA THR A 180 -13.33 -10.30 1.14
C THR A 180 -12.54 -11.45 0.53
N LEU A 181 -12.76 -12.69 0.96
CA LEU A 181 -12.13 -13.87 0.38
C LEU A 181 -12.61 -14.11 -1.05
N ASP A 182 -13.91 -14.00 -1.32
CA ASP A 182 -14.49 -14.12 -2.66
C ASP A 182 -13.95 -13.03 -3.58
N PHE A 183 -13.85 -11.80 -3.08
CA PHE A 183 -13.23 -10.70 -3.82
C PHE A 183 -11.77 -10.98 -4.18
N MET A 184 -10.97 -11.46 -3.22
CA MET A 184 -9.58 -11.83 -3.44
C MET A 184 -9.42 -12.90 -4.54
N ILE A 185 -10.33 -13.88 -4.59
CA ILE A 185 -10.30 -14.94 -5.62
C ILE A 185 -10.67 -14.38 -7.00
N SER A 186 -11.44 -13.29 -7.06
CA SER A 186 -11.88 -12.66 -8.31
C SER A 186 -10.86 -11.70 -8.94
N LEU A 187 -9.79 -11.35 -8.21
CA LEU A 187 -8.70 -10.47 -8.66
C LEU A 187 -7.66 -11.19 -9.51
#